data_f3196a340b35e391eb0dc1183983b522
#
_entry.id   f3196a340b35e391eb0dc1183983b522
#
_cell.length_a   1.000
_cell.length_b   1.000
_cell.length_c   1.000
_cell.angle_alpha   90.00
_cell.angle_beta   90.00
_cell.angle_gamma   90.00
#
_symmetry.space_group_name_H-M   'P 1'
#
loop_
_entity.id
_entity.type
_entity.pdbx_description
1 polymer ?
#
loop_
_entity_poly.entity_id
_entity_poly.type
_entity_poly.pdbx_seq_one_letter_code
_entity_poly.pdbx_strand_id
1 'polypeptide(L)'
;PMDERQREVELLRQHGLFIRENCYYATGDDDEEPSRISNFIMEPLFHIEDENNGTRIFRMRNIYNVCRVVELKESELCSLSNFQQKVGSLGNYVWLSKIDKLNRVKEYLYSKTDTAERIRKLGWYAEEGFFAFGNGILDGSTFKKADDLGIVRGVNGKAFYLPGHSKIYLHNPEIYQFERLMVHENRSGVKLYDYVSLLMDVFGENATVAFCYLLATMFRDVVFKRTRHFPILNLFGEKGTGKTTLATSLQSFFLHGVDPPNLGVTSVPAMNDRVSQAVNTLTVFDEYKNDLDIRKIAYLKGLWGGGGQTKKNTSTDGMAAQTIVSTGVVLCGQDKPTQDMALYTRVLFLSFSKTSFSQVEKKRYEDLVSMCNIGLTHLTVEILQHRELFERNFPEIYSITKRELATKLENETVHDRIFGNWVVPLATFRTLETIINVPFGYAELFDISLRGLRNQNELAQESSEIADFWNMLQGFQTSGKCIENAHYRIRYLKSFRPLSSREAFDFKEARPILYLNTAAVSSLFGSRTMNACLLYTSPSPRDLSAS
;
A
#
# COMPACT_ATOMS: atom_id res chain seq x y z
N PRO A 1 25.25 -36.60 32.72
CA PRO A 1 25.59 -35.20 32.53
C PRO A 1 27.09 -35.08 32.67
N MET A 2 27.76 -34.57 31.64
CA MET A 2 29.20 -34.31 31.63
C MET A 2 29.51 -33.27 32.72
N ASP A 3 30.61 -33.53 33.50
CA ASP A 3 31.10 -32.59 34.51
C ASP A 3 31.61 -31.31 33.83
N GLU A 4 31.49 -30.17 34.51
CA GLU A 4 31.87 -28.84 34.00
C GLU A 4 33.35 -28.82 33.50
N ARG A 5 34.24 -29.47 34.22
CA ARG A 5 35.65 -29.68 33.81
C ARG A 5 35.80 -30.49 32.52
N GLN A 6 34.98 -31.49 32.32
CA GLN A 6 35.02 -32.31 31.10
C GLN A 6 34.57 -31.51 29.88
N ARG A 7 33.57 -30.64 30.05
CA ARG A 7 33.12 -29.70 28.99
C ARG A 7 34.18 -28.66 28.64
N GLU A 8 34.88 -28.10 29.64
CA GLU A 8 35.98 -27.16 29.40
C GLU A 8 37.12 -27.83 28.59
N VAL A 9 37.54 -29.06 28.96
CA VAL A 9 38.59 -29.79 28.25
C VAL A 9 38.18 -30.13 26.82
N GLU A 10 36.92 -30.52 26.60
CA GLU A 10 36.44 -30.86 25.27
C GLU A 10 36.35 -29.65 24.36
N LEU A 11 35.83 -28.51 24.84
CA LEU A 11 35.80 -27.23 24.12
C LEU A 11 37.21 -26.74 23.79
N LEU A 12 38.13 -26.86 24.73
CA LEU A 12 39.53 -26.48 24.51
C LEU A 12 40.17 -27.33 23.41
N ARG A 13 39.91 -28.65 23.42
CA ARG A 13 40.43 -29.58 22.39
C ARG A 13 39.82 -29.32 21.01
N GLN A 14 38.53 -29.02 20.93
CA GLN A 14 37.80 -28.87 19.66
C GLN A 14 38.00 -27.49 19.04
N HIS A 15 37.98 -26.42 19.84
CA HIS A 15 37.93 -25.05 19.38
C HIS A 15 39.07 -24.16 19.91
N GLY A 16 39.98 -24.68 20.76
CA GLY A 16 41.04 -23.88 21.36
C GLY A 16 40.53 -22.78 22.31
N LEU A 17 39.35 -22.99 22.89
CA LEU A 17 38.70 -22.04 23.82
C LEU A 17 37.91 -22.80 24.89
N PHE A 18 37.66 -22.17 26.03
CA PHE A 18 36.70 -22.67 27.01
C PHE A 18 35.94 -21.51 27.69
N ILE A 19 34.88 -21.83 28.41
CA ILE A 19 34.01 -20.89 29.07
C ILE A 19 34.08 -21.11 30.58
N ARG A 20 34.36 -20.01 31.31
CA ARG A 20 34.33 -20.01 32.78
C ARG A 20 33.80 -18.64 33.27
N GLU A 21 32.91 -18.64 34.24
CA GLU A 21 32.36 -17.44 34.88
C GLU A 21 31.83 -16.39 33.88
N ASN A 22 31.10 -16.84 32.91
CA ASN A 22 30.57 -16.00 31.80
C ASN A 22 31.67 -15.28 31.00
N CYS A 23 32.86 -15.82 30.90
CA CYS A 23 33.97 -15.30 30.09
C CYS A 23 34.49 -16.38 29.14
N TYR A 24 34.96 -15.95 27.96
CA TYR A 24 35.77 -16.78 27.09
C TYR A 24 37.24 -16.74 27.49
N TYR A 25 37.87 -17.89 27.46
CA TYR A 25 39.33 -18.11 27.62
C TYR A 25 39.84 -18.83 26.37
N ALA A 26 41.01 -18.49 25.90
CA ALA A 26 41.66 -19.16 24.78
C ALA A 26 43.16 -19.32 25.00
N THR A 27 43.74 -20.37 24.43
CA THR A 27 45.20 -20.61 24.42
C THR A 27 45.90 -19.63 23.48
N GLY A 28 47.12 -19.20 23.83
CA GLY A 28 48.06 -18.50 22.96
C GLY A 28 48.49 -19.34 21.76
N ASP A 29 49.31 -18.77 20.88
CA ASP A 29 49.81 -19.44 19.67
C ASP A 29 50.99 -20.37 19.98
N ASP A 30 51.64 -20.23 21.16
CA ASP A 30 52.86 -20.94 21.61
C ASP A 30 52.65 -21.78 22.87
N ASP A 31 51.57 -22.57 22.99
CA ASP A 31 51.22 -23.39 24.16
C ASP A 31 51.23 -22.65 25.52
N GLU A 32 50.99 -21.33 25.49
CA GLU A 32 50.84 -20.53 26.69
C GLU A 32 49.58 -20.89 27.47
N GLU A 33 49.58 -20.65 28.79
CA GLU A 33 48.40 -20.84 29.63
C GLU A 33 47.20 -20.04 29.07
N PRO A 34 46.00 -20.62 29.08
CA PRO A 34 44.82 -19.97 28.56
C PRO A 34 44.54 -18.64 29.26
N SER A 35 44.38 -17.57 28.48
CA SER A 35 44.10 -16.22 28.99
C SER A 35 42.65 -15.83 28.72
N ARG A 36 42.11 -14.93 29.55
CA ARG A 36 40.76 -14.39 29.36
C ARG A 36 40.71 -13.46 28.15
N ILE A 37 39.82 -13.76 27.21
CA ILE A 37 39.67 -12.99 25.97
C ILE A 37 38.39 -12.11 25.90
N SER A 38 37.48 -12.31 26.86
CA SER A 38 36.29 -11.45 27.01
C SER A 38 35.84 -11.37 28.47
N ASN A 39 34.97 -10.40 28.80
CA ASN A 39 34.26 -10.40 30.08
C ASN A 39 32.78 -10.81 29.90
N PHE A 40 32.45 -11.47 28.82
CA PHE A 40 31.09 -11.94 28.48
C PHE A 40 31.17 -13.22 27.64
N ILE A 41 30.01 -13.90 27.58
CA ILE A 41 29.75 -15.00 26.63
C ILE A 41 28.60 -14.64 25.72
N MET A 42 28.53 -15.26 24.56
CA MET A 42 27.46 -15.20 23.58
C MET A 42 26.81 -16.58 23.43
N GLU A 43 25.50 -16.63 23.54
CA GLU A 43 24.69 -17.80 23.21
C GLU A 43 23.98 -17.51 21.87
N PRO A 44 24.21 -18.31 20.83
CA PRO A 44 23.55 -18.09 19.54
C PRO A 44 22.08 -18.46 19.64
N LEU A 45 21.21 -17.61 19.16
CA LEU A 45 19.77 -17.85 19.12
C LEU A 45 19.30 -18.13 17.70
N PHE A 46 19.56 -17.19 16.78
CA PHE A 46 19.16 -17.34 15.38
C PHE A 46 20.18 -16.69 14.42
N HIS A 47 20.36 -17.33 13.28
CA HIS A 47 20.87 -16.71 12.07
C HIS A 47 19.71 -16.22 11.24
N ILE A 48 19.63 -14.92 10.99
CA ILE A 48 18.59 -14.31 10.17
C ILE A 48 19.10 -14.24 8.73
N GLU A 49 18.51 -15.03 7.87
CA GLU A 49 18.79 -14.99 6.44
C GLU A 49 18.12 -13.77 5.79
N ASP A 50 18.94 -12.94 5.19
CA ASP A 50 18.53 -11.80 4.40
C ASP A 50 19.47 -11.69 3.18
N GLU A 51 18.94 -11.64 1.94
CA GLU A 51 19.71 -11.68 0.68
C GLU A 51 20.93 -10.75 0.65
N ASN A 52 20.87 -9.62 1.34
CA ASN A 52 21.92 -8.60 1.24
C ASN A 52 22.75 -8.43 2.53
N ASN A 53 22.24 -8.82 3.68
CA ASN A 53 22.89 -8.57 4.97
C ASN A 53 22.40 -9.57 6.02
N GLY A 54 22.89 -10.78 6.00
CA GLY A 54 22.63 -11.75 7.07
C GLY A 54 23.01 -11.16 8.43
N THR A 55 22.16 -11.38 9.42
CA THR A 55 22.39 -10.95 10.80
C THR A 55 22.28 -12.13 11.75
N ARG A 56 22.79 -11.98 12.95
CA ARG A 56 22.70 -13.03 13.97
C ARG A 56 22.18 -12.47 15.27
N ILE A 57 21.28 -13.18 15.90
CA ILE A 57 20.74 -12.84 17.22
C ILE A 57 21.48 -13.65 18.27
N PHE A 58 22.07 -12.94 19.23
CA PHE A 58 22.77 -13.53 20.37
C PHE A 58 22.15 -13.09 21.69
N ARG A 59 22.13 -14.01 22.66
CA ARG A 59 21.99 -13.65 24.07
C ARG A 59 23.39 -13.48 24.64
N MET A 60 23.73 -12.29 25.10
CA MET A 60 25.02 -11.97 25.71
C MET A 60 24.87 -11.89 27.22
N ARG A 61 25.77 -12.52 27.96
CA ARG A 61 25.82 -12.43 29.42
C ARG A 61 27.25 -12.12 29.85
N ASN A 62 27.43 -11.12 30.71
CA ASN A 62 28.75 -10.72 31.22
C ASN A 62 29.03 -11.28 32.61
N ILE A 63 30.26 -11.07 33.12
CA ILE A 63 30.71 -11.47 34.47
C ILE A 63 29.84 -10.93 35.60
N TYR A 64 29.09 -9.85 35.37
CA TYR A 64 28.19 -9.25 36.35
C TYR A 64 26.76 -9.80 36.24
N ASN A 65 26.56 -10.90 35.51
CA ASN A 65 25.28 -11.52 35.21
C ASN A 65 24.29 -10.59 34.48
N VAL A 66 24.74 -9.47 33.87
CA VAL A 66 23.90 -8.66 33.01
C VAL A 66 23.67 -9.40 31.72
N CYS A 67 22.40 -9.60 31.36
CA CYS A 67 21.98 -10.30 30.16
C CYS A 67 21.33 -9.33 29.17
N ARG A 68 21.74 -9.41 27.89
CA ARG A 68 21.14 -8.66 26.79
C ARG A 68 20.98 -9.57 25.57
N VAL A 69 19.87 -9.36 24.85
CA VAL A 69 19.67 -9.95 23.52
C VAL A 69 19.97 -8.87 22.48
N VAL A 70 20.80 -9.22 21.51
CA VAL A 70 21.30 -8.28 20.50
C VAL A 70 21.29 -8.91 19.12
N GLU A 71 21.05 -8.08 18.11
CA GLU A 71 21.24 -8.44 16.71
C GLU A 71 22.56 -7.84 16.22
N LEU A 72 23.45 -8.69 15.69
CA LEU A 72 24.75 -8.31 15.12
C LEU A 72 24.74 -8.57 13.62
N LYS A 73 25.16 -7.58 12.85
CA LYS A 73 25.36 -7.73 11.41
C LYS A 73 26.64 -8.48 11.13
N GLU A 74 26.70 -9.19 9.99
CA GLU A 74 27.94 -9.88 9.61
C GLU A 74 29.13 -8.90 9.48
N SER A 75 28.91 -7.67 9.03
CA SER A 75 29.93 -6.61 8.99
C SER A 75 30.47 -6.21 10.37
N GLU A 76 29.66 -6.37 11.43
CA GLU A 76 30.08 -6.13 12.83
C GLU A 76 30.86 -7.32 13.38
N LEU A 77 30.59 -8.52 12.89
CA LEU A 77 31.28 -9.76 13.32
C LEU A 77 32.60 -10.03 12.56
N CYS A 78 32.78 -9.44 11.37
CA CYS A 78 33.97 -9.61 10.55
C CYS A 78 35.09 -8.60 10.84
N SER A 79 34.76 -7.47 11.51
CA SER A 79 35.73 -6.44 11.87
C SER A 79 35.86 -6.34 13.38
N LEU A 80 37.09 -6.52 13.89
CA LEU A 80 37.37 -6.42 15.33
C LEU A 80 36.95 -5.07 15.90
N SER A 81 37.28 -3.98 15.21
CA SER A 81 36.91 -2.62 15.64
C SER A 81 35.40 -2.44 15.71
N ASN A 82 34.67 -2.87 14.68
CA ASN A 82 33.21 -2.76 14.64
C ASN A 82 32.58 -3.61 15.75
N PHE A 83 33.09 -4.82 15.96
CA PHE A 83 32.63 -5.72 17.02
C PHE A 83 32.85 -5.09 18.42
N GLN A 84 34.05 -4.58 18.69
CA GLN A 84 34.39 -3.95 19.97
C GLN A 84 33.53 -2.69 20.20
N GLN A 85 33.33 -1.86 19.18
CA GLN A 85 32.46 -0.69 19.25
C GLN A 85 31.01 -1.09 19.56
N LYS A 86 30.49 -2.12 18.85
CA LYS A 86 29.14 -2.60 19.05
C LYS A 86 28.90 -3.17 20.42
N VAL A 87 29.76 -4.10 20.88
CA VAL A 87 29.59 -4.72 22.21
C VAL A 87 29.79 -3.69 23.33
N GLY A 88 30.74 -2.77 23.17
CA GLY A 88 30.96 -1.66 24.12
C GLY A 88 29.75 -0.73 24.24
N SER A 89 29.02 -0.49 23.15
CA SER A 89 27.80 0.33 23.18
C SER A 89 26.63 -0.32 23.95
N LEU A 90 26.69 -1.63 24.21
CA LEU A 90 25.68 -2.34 24.99
C LEU A 90 25.84 -2.16 26.52
N GLY A 91 26.95 -1.58 26.95
CA GLY A 91 27.29 -1.37 28.36
C GLY A 91 28.60 -2.06 28.77
N ASN A 92 28.61 -2.77 29.90
CA ASN A 92 29.81 -3.37 30.45
C ASN A 92 30.21 -4.69 29.76
N TYR A 93 30.37 -4.65 28.42
CA TYR A 93 30.84 -5.78 27.60
C TYR A 93 32.16 -5.40 26.93
N VAL A 94 33.21 -6.16 27.19
CA VAL A 94 34.56 -5.88 26.70
C VAL A 94 35.15 -7.12 26.03
N TRP A 95 35.59 -6.94 24.81
CA TRP A 95 36.41 -7.92 24.09
C TRP A 95 37.89 -7.55 24.22
N LEU A 96 38.72 -8.47 24.72
CA LEU A 96 40.10 -8.22 25.14
C LEU A 96 41.14 -8.74 24.16
N SER A 97 40.74 -9.47 23.11
CA SER A 97 41.68 -10.21 22.26
C SER A 97 41.61 -9.78 20.79
N LYS A 98 42.42 -10.45 19.95
CA LYS A 98 42.54 -10.20 18.50
C LYS A 98 41.42 -10.87 17.73
N ILE A 99 41.38 -10.62 16.40
CA ILE A 99 40.33 -11.11 15.48
C ILE A 99 40.37 -12.66 15.32
N ASP A 100 41.55 -13.28 15.39
CA ASP A 100 41.69 -14.73 15.31
C ASP A 100 40.92 -15.46 16.41
N LYS A 101 40.97 -14.93 17.64
CA LYS A 101 40.21 -15.49 18.76
C LYS A 101 38.70 -15.25 18.59
N LEU A 102 38.30 -14.13 18.02
CA LEU A 102 36.88 -13.89 17.66
C LEU A 102 36.41 -14.88 16.59
N ASN A 103 37.26 -15.22 15.62
CA ASN A 103 36.92 -16.20 14.59
C ASN A 103 36.72 -17.60 15.17
N ARG A 104 37.58 -18.04 16.16
CA ARG A 104 37.36 -19.29 16.87
C ARG A 104 36.04 -19.32 17.65
N VAL A 105 35.70 -18.23 18.32
CA VAL A 105 34.39 -18.10 19.00
C VAL A 105 33.24 -18.17 17.99
N LYS A 106 33.36 -17.51 16.85
CA LYS A 106 32.33 -17.58 15.77
C LYS A 106 32.15 -19.02 15.27
N GLU A 107 33.23 -19.73 14.97
CA GLU A 107 33.17 -21.11 14.51
C GLU A 107 32.40 -22.00 15.51
N TYR A 108 32.71 -21.89 16.80
CA TYR A 108 32.00 -22.59 17.86
C TYR A 108 30.49 -22.22 17.92
N LEU A 109 30.16 -20.93 17.79
CA LEU A 109 28.78 -20.46 17.90
C LEU A 109 27.95 -20.83 16.65
N TYR A 110 28.53 -20.73 15.45
CA TYR A 110 27.81 -20.93 14.20
C TYR A 110 27.35 -22.38 14.00
N SER A 111 28.05 -23.35 14.58
CA SER A 111 27.66 -24.77 14.57
C SER A 111 26.36 -25.06 15.35
N LYS A 112 25.88 -24.11 16.18
CA LYS A 112 24.75 -24.29 17.10
C LYS A 112 23.57 -23.35 16.82
N THR A 113 23.66 -22.57 15.76
CA THR A 113 22.68 -21.53 15.46
C THR A 113 21.52 -22.08 14.63
N ASP A 114 20.29 -21.87 15.07
CA ASP A 114 19.09 -22.10 14.25
C ASP A 114 18.93 -20.96 13.22
N THR A 115 18.18 -21.19 12.14
CA THR A 115 18.04 -20.23 11.03
C THR A 115 16.63 -19.74 10.94
N ALA A 116 16.45 -18.44 10.66
CA ALA A 116 15.15 -17.84 10.35
C ALA A 116 15.27 -16.91 9.14
N GLU A 117 14.27 -16.95 8.26
CA GLU A 117 14.19 -16.06 7.10
C GLU A 117 13.52 -14.74 7.48
N ARG A 118 14.09 -13.62 7.06
CA ARG A 118 13.49 -12.31 7.30
C ARG A 118 12.32 -12.04 6.37
N ILE A 119 11.13 -11.76 6.93
CA ILE A 119 10.00 -11.24 6.19
C ILE A 119 10.26 -9.75 5.89
N ARG A 120 10.49 -9.42 4.60
CA ARG A 120 10.79 -8.05 4.17
C ARG A 120 9.55 -7.22 3.89
N LYS A 121 8.48 -7.88 3.44
CA LYS A 121 7.20 -7.25 3.12
C LYS A 121 6.10 -7.96 3.87
N LEU A 122 5.30 -7.20 4.58
CA LEU A 122 4.11 -7.74 5.22
C LEU A 122 3.01 -8.07 4.18
N GLY A 123 1.96 -8.73 4.63
CA GLY A 123 0.88 -9.16 3.75
C GLY A 123 1.11 -10.56 3.19
N TRP A 124 0.63 -10.83 1.99
CA TRP A 124 0.67 -12.16 1.41
C TRP A 124 2.08 -12.59 0.99
N TYR A 125 2.56 -13.68 1.58
CA TYR A 125 3.84 -14.31 1.29
C TYR A 125 3.60 -15.57 0.44
N ALA A 126 3.70 -15.40 -0.88
CA ALA A 126 3.24 -16.40 -1.85
C ALA A 126 4.04 -17.70 -1.85
N GLU A 127 5.35 -17.63 -1.54
CA GLU A 127 6.25 -18.79 -1.56
C GLU A 127 5.90 -19.81 -0.47
N GLU A 128 5.41 -19.33 0.67
CA GLU A 128 5.11 -20.14 1.84
C GLU A 128 3.61 -20.24 2.14
N GLY A 129 2.77 -19.47 1.45
CA GLY A 129 1.31 -19.56 1.53
C GLY A 129 0.68 -19.01 2.80
N PHE A 130 1.27 -18.00 3.44
CA PHE A 130 0.72 -17.33 4.62
C PHE A 130 0.57 -15.82 4.44
N PHE A 131 -0.21 -15.17 5.32
CA PHE A 131 -0.31 -13.72 5.39
C PHE A 131 0.42 -13.19 6.63
N ALA A 132 1.42 -12.30 6.44
CA ALA A 132 2.25 -11.76 7.50
C ALA A 132 1.70 -10.44 8.04
N PHE A 133 1.52 -10.36 9.36
CA PHE A 133 1.38 -9.15 10.15
C PHE A 133 2.69 -8.86 10.89
N GLY A 134 2.90 -7.66 11.38
CA GLY A 134 4.13 -7.33 12.10
C GLY A 134 4.30 -8.10 13.42
N ASN A 135 3.25 -8.70 13.96
CA ASN A 135 3.26 -9.47 15.20
C ASN A 135 3.02 -10.98 15.01
N GLY A 136 2.99 -11.49 13.78
CA GLY A 136 2.78 -12.92 13.52
C GLY A 136 2.32 -13.20 12.09
N ILE A 137 1.97 -14.46 11.82
CA ILE A 137 1.50 -14.93 10.52
C ILE A 137 0.13 -15.60 10.62
N LEU A 138 -0.73 -15.38 9.63
CA LEU A 138 -1.93 -16.18 9.39
C LEU A 138 -1.56 -17.31 8.43
N ASP A 139 -1.48 -18.52 8.95
CA ASP A 139 -1.12 -19.73 8.25
C ASP A 139 -2.36 -20.62 8.12
N GLY A 140 -2.91 -20.70 6.91
CA GLY A 140 -4.25 -21.26 6.70
C GLY A 140 -5.33 -20.48 7.46
N SER A 141 -5.96 -21.12 8.44
CA SER A 141 -6.99 -20.51 9.31
C SER A 141 -6.48 -20.12 10.71
N THR A 142 -5.19 -20.34 10.99
CA THR A 142 -4.63 -20.17 12.33
C THR A 142 -3.65 -19.00 12.35
N PHE A 143 -3.90 -18.04 13.25
CA PHE A 143 -2.93 -16.98 13.52
C PHE A 143 -1.88 -17.46 14.52
N LYS A 144 -0.61 -17.44 14.09
CA LYS A 144 0.56 -17.77 14.91
C LYS A 144 1.29 -16.48 15.28
N LYS A 145 1.34 -16.18 16.58
CA LYS A 145 2.02 -15.00 17.09
C LYS A 145 3.53 -15.19 17.10
N ALA A 146 4.29 -14.16 16.76
CA ALA A 146 5.73 -14.13 16.93
C ALA A 146 6.10 -14.09 18.42
N ASP A 147 7.25 -14.72 18.76
CA ASP A 147 7.80 -14.69 20.11
C ASP A 147 8.46 -13.33 20.46
N ASP A 148 9.06 -13.26 21.65
CA ASP A 148 9.77 -12.08 22.16
C ASP A 148 10.97 -11.65 21.31
N LEU A 149 11.51 -12.56 20.51
CA LEU A 149 12.60 -12.27 19.57
C LEU A 149 12.06 -11.79 18.20
N GLY A 150 10.77 -11.91 17.95
CA GLY A 150 10.14 -11.66 16.66
C GLY A 150 10.17 -12.90 15.75
N ILE A 151 10.39 -14.09 16.30
CA ILE A 151 10.42 -15.34 15.54
C ILE A 151 9.05 -16.01 15.54
N VAL A 152 8.62 -16.47 14.37
CA VAL A 152 7.39 -17.27 14.19
C VAL A 152 7.69 -18.47 13.29
N ARG A 153 7.09 -19.64 13.58
CA ARG A 153 7.27 -20.86 12.77
C ARG A 153 6.04 -21.15 11.90
N GLY A 154 6.27 -21.33 10.59
CA GLY A 154 5.27 -21.82 9.65
C GLY A 154 4.87 -23.28 9.90
N VAL A 155 3.92 -23.79 9.10
CA VAL A 155 3.44 -25.19 9.21
C VAL A 155 4.56 -26.18 8.91
N ASN A 156 5.44 -25.87 7.96
CA ASN A 156 6.59 -26.69 7.58
C ASN A 156 7.74 -26.68 8.61
N GLY A 157 7.59 -25.96 9.74
CA GLY A 157 8.62 -25.81 10.77
C GLY A 157 9.69 -24.76 10.47
N LYS A 158 9.71 -24.15 9.27
CA LYS A 158 10.61 -23.06 8.90
C LYS A 158 10.35 -21.84 9.78
N ALA A 159 11.40 -21.22 10.28
CA ALA A 159 11.31 -20.04 11.12
C ALA A 159 11.39 -18.75 10.28
N PHE A 160 10.59 -17.77 10.65
CA PHE A 160 10.54 -16.45 10.03
C PHE A 160 10.76 -15.36 11.08
N TYR A 161 11.39 -14.26 10.66
CA TYR A 161 11.74 -13.14 11.53
C TYR A 161 10.95 -11.88 11.18
N LEU A 162 10.27 -11.34 12.20
CA LEU A 162 9.46 -10.11 12.18
C LEU A 162 10.03 -9.12 13.21
N PRO A 163 10.98 -8.25 12.81
CA PRO A 163 11.71 -7.39 13.76
C PRO A 163 10.85 -6.33 14.45
N GLY A 164 9.74 -5.88 13.84
CA GLY A 164 8.93 -4.77 14.32
C GLY A 164 8.44 -4.92 15.77
N HIS A 165 8.15 -6.15 16.21
CA HIS A 165 7.70 -6.48 17.57
C HIS A 165 8.73 -7.23 18.41
N SER A 166 9.96 -7.37 17.90
CA SER A 166 11.06 -7.94 18.69
C SER A 166 11.42 -7.04 19.87
N LYS A 167 11.63 -7.65 21.06
CA LYS A 167 12.12 -6.92 22.24
C LYS A 167 13.49 -6.27 22.06
N ILE A 168 14.26 -6.70 21.05
CA ILE A 168 15.54 -6.10 20.67
C ILE A 168 15.37 -4.62 20.31
N TYR A 169 14.25 -4.28 19.66
CA TYR A 169 13.97 -2.94 19.11
C TYR A 169 12.91 -2.16 19.88
N LEU A 170 12.48 -2.62 21.04
CA LEU A 170 11.43 -1.98 21.84
C LEU A 170 11.73 -0.51 22.18
N HIS A 171 13.00 -0.19 22.41
CA HIS A 171 13.44 1.16 22.77
C HIS A 171 13.73 2.07 21.57
N ASN A 172 13.56 1.57 20.33
CA ASN A 172 13.76 2.32 19.10
C ASN A 172 12.45 2.42 18.31
N PRO A 173 11.49 3.27 18.72
CA PRO A 173 10.17 3.35 18.08
C PRO A 173 10.22 3.85 16.63
N GLU A 174 11.32 4.50 16.23
CA GLU A 174 11.48 5.08 14.89
C GLU A 174 11.78 4.05 13.79
N ILE A 175 12.26 2.86 14.17
CA ILE A 175 12.53 1.79 13.21
C ILE A 175 11.35 0.82 13.13
N TYR A 176 11.16 0.21 11.96
CA TYR A 176 10.08 -0.74 11.70
C TYR A 176 8.66 -0.20 11.99
N GLN A 177 8.44 1.11 11.79
CA GLN A 177 7.16 1.77 12.10
C GLN A 177 5.98 1.11 11.41
N PHE A 178 6.11 0.80 10.11
CA PHE A 178 5.04 0.16 9.34
C PHE A 178 4.68 -1.23 9.92
N GLU A 179 5.69 -2.04 10.23
CA GLU A 179 5.47 -3.38 10.82
C GLU A 179 4.79 -3.29 12.19
N ARG A 180 5.09 -2.25 12.99
CA ARG A 180 4.47 -2.02 14.30
C ARG A 180 3.02 -1.56 14.22
N LEU A 181 2.62 -0.96 13.10
CA LEU A 181 1.25 -0.50 12.88
C LEU A 181 0.38 -1.57 12.21
N MET A 182 0.99 -2.46 11.41
CA MET A 182 0.27 -3.55 10.75
C MET A 182 0.27 -4.80 11.64
N VAL A 183 -0.55 -4.78 12.68
CA VAL A 183 -0.63 -5.88 13.67
C VAL A 183 -2.00 -6.52 13.70
N HIS A 184 -2.04 -7.83 13.90
CA HIS A 184 -3.28 -8.54 14.16
C HIS A 184 -3.65 -8.43 15.64
N GLU A 185 -4.80 -7.85 15.90
CA GLU A 185 -5.41 -7.75 17.22
C GLU A 185 -6.93 -7.86 17.10
N ASN A 186 -7.56 -8.52 18.07
CA ASN A 186 -9.01 -8.56 18.20
C ASN A 186 -9.42 -7.86 19.50
N ARG A 187 -9.40 -6.52 19.46
CA ARG A 187 -9.77 -5.69 20.61
C ARG A 187 -11.22 -5.26 20.58
N SER A 188 -11.83 -5.18 19.39
CA SER A 188 -13.15 -4.58 19.22
C SER A 188 -14.31 -5.58 19.41
N GLY A 189 -14.10 -6.84 19.07
CA GLY A 189 -15.18 -7.83 18.99
C GLY A 189 -16.26 -7.52 17.95
N VAL A 190 -16.00 -6.55 17.06
CA VAL A 190 -16.90 -6.12 15.98
C VAL A 190 -17.07 -7.27 14.98
N LYS A 191 -18.31 -7.54 14.57
CA LYS A 191 -18.60 -8.51 13.51
C LYS A 191 -18.57 -7.82 12.14
N LEU A 192 -18.24 -8.58 11.11
CA LEU A 192 -18.18 -8.07 9.74
C LEU A 192 -19.52 -7.45 9.31
N TYR A 193 -20.63 -8.11 9.63
CA TYR A 193 -21.99 -7.62 9.35
C TYR A 193 -22.25 -6.24 9.96
N ASP A 194 -21.90 -6.05 11.24
CA ASP A 194 -22.16 -4.81 11.98
C ASP A 194 -21.32 -3.65 11.41
N TYR A 195 -20.05 -3.93 11.09
CA TYR A 195 -19.19 -2.94 10.44
C TYR A 195 -19.74 -2.51 9.08
N VAL A 196 -20.07 -3.47 8.20
CA VAL A 196 -20.55 -3.17 6.85
C VAL A 196 -21.91 -2.47 6.89
N SER A 197 -22.80 -2.86 7.80
CA SER A 197 -24.09 -2.18 8.02
C SER A 197 -23.88 -0.71 8.39
N LEU A 198 -22.99 -0.45 9.35
CA LEU A 198 -22.69 0.92 9.77
C LEU A 198 -22.01 1.73 8.66
N LEU A 199 -21.12 1.10 7.89
CA LEU A 199 -20.46 1.72 6.75
C LEU A 199 -21.49 2.15 5.68
N MET A 200 -22.46 1.29 5.38
CA MET A 200 -23.56 1.57 4.45
C MET A 200 -24.49 2.66 4.98
N ASP A 201 -24.80 2.66 6.27
CA ASP A 201 -25.60 3.71 6.92
C ASP A 201 -24.95 5.10 6.78
N VAL A 202 -23.62 5.16 6.77
CA VAL A 202 -22.87 6.43 6.67
C VAL A 202 -22.65 6.85 5.21
N PHE A 203 -22.29 5.92 4.31
CA PHE A 203 -21.84 6.26 2.95
C PHE A 203 -22.73 5.71 1.83
N GLY A 204 -23.82 5.01 2.16
CA GLY A 204 -24.78 4.48 1.17
C GLY A 204 -24.12 3.51 0.17
N GLU A 205 -24.51 3.61 -1.09
CA GLU A 205 -24.05 2.76 -2.18
C GLU A 205 -22.51 2.81 -2.40
N ASN A 206 -21.88 3.96 -2.11
CA ASN A 206 -20.42 4.08 -2.17
C ASN A 206 -19.72 3.14 -1.21
N ALA A 207 -20.31 2.88 -0.02
CA ALA A 207 -19.79 1.93 0.95
C ALA A 207 -19.73 0.51 0.37
N THR A 208 -20.80 0.08 -0.29
CA THR A 208 -20.92 -1.27 -0.87
C THR A 208 -19.82 -1.53 -1.90
N VAL A 209 -19.62 -0.60 -2.84
CA VAL A 209 -18.56 -0.73 -3.86
C VAL A 209 -17.17 -0.66 -3.26
N ALA A 210 -16.94 0.29 -2.34
CA ALA A 210 -15.66 0.47 -1.68
C ALA A 210 -15.27 -0.73 -0.81
N PHE A 211 -16.23 -1.35 -0.12
CA PHE A 211 -16.01 -2.58 0.64
C PHE A 211 -15.66 -3.76 -0.29
N CYS A 212 -16.36 -3.92 -1.43
CA CYS A 212 -16.03 -4.95 -2.40
C CYS A 212 -14.65 -4.72 -3.05
N TYR A 213 -14.23 -3.47 -3.21
CA TYR A 213 -12.87 -3.13 -3.61
C TYR A 213 -11.83 -3.53 -2.54
N LEU A 214 -12.13 -3.33 -1.26
CA LEU A 214 -11.28 -3.81 -0.15
C LEU A 214 -11.13 -5.33 -0.19
N LEU A 215 -12.22 -6.08 -0.40
CA LEU A 215 -12.18 -7.54 -0.58
C LEU A 215 -11.26 -7.92 -1.74
N ALA A 216 -11.41 -7.26 -2.90
CA ALA A 216 -10.53 -7.50 -4.06
C ALA A 216 -9.06 -7.22 -3.73
N THR A 217 -8.78 -6.21 -2.91
CA THR A 217 -7.43 -5.86 -2.48
C THR A 217 -6.78 -6.95 -1.64
N MET A 218 -7.53 -7.62 -0.77
CA MET A 218 -7.03 -8.74 0.05
C MET A 218 -6.57 -9.94 -0.78
N PHE A 219 -7.11 -10.09 -1.98
CA PHE A 219 -6.78 -11.16 -2.96
C PHE A 219 -6.19 -10.59 -4.25
N ARG A 220 -5.53 -9.43 -4.18
CA ARG A 220 -5.07 -8.70 -5.35
C ARG A 220 -4.16 -9.52 -6.27
N ASP A 221 -3.31 -10.35 -5.73
CA ASP A 221 -2.42 -11.24 -6.50
C ASP A 221 -3.22 -12.21 -7.38
N VAL A 222 -4.29 -12.82 -6.86
CA VAL A 222 -5.19 -13.71 -7.61
C VAL A 222 -5.95 -12.92 -8.67
N VAL A 223 -6.52 -11.78 -8.30
CA VAL A 223 -7.22 -10.88 -9.22
C VAL A 223 -6.28 -10.44 -10.34
N PHE A 224 -5.09 -9.95 -10.01
CA PHE A 224 -4.12 -9.46 -10.99
C PHE A 224 -3.59 -10.58 -11.91
N LYS A 225 -3.38 -11.78 -11.39
CA LYS A 225 -3.01 -12.94 -12.21
C LYS A 225 -4.03 -13.22 -13.31
N ARG A 226 -5.33 -13.03 -13.02
CA ARG A 226 -6.43 -13.27 -13.96
C ARG A 226 -6.67 -12.11 -14.92
N THR A 227 -6.60 -10.86 -14.43
CA THR A 227 -7.04 -9.67 -15.17
C THR A 227 -5.90 -8.91 -15.85
N ARG A 228 -4.66 -9.05 -15.33
CA ARG A 228 -3.46 -8.28 -15.70
C ARG A 228 -3.57 -6.78 -15.41
N HIS A 229 -4.54 -6.38 -14.59
CA HIS A 229 -4.70 -5.03 -14.08
C HIS A 229 -5.38 -5.05 -12.71
N PHE A 230 -5.25 -3.93 -11.99
CA PHE A 230 -6.00 -3.71 -10.75
C PHE A 230 -6.44 -2.24 -10.71
N PRO A 231 -7.75 -1.95 -10.56
CA PRO A 231 -8.23 -0.58 -10.56
C PRO A 231 -7.70 0.21 -9.36
N ILE A 232 -7.58 1.52 -9.53
CA ILE A 232 -7.37 2.46 -8.42
C ILE A 232 -8.75 2.91 -7.97
N LEU A 233 -9.05 2.89 -6.67
CA LEU A 233 -10.30 3.45 -6.15
C LEU A 233 -10.16 4.97 -6.00
N ASN A 234 -10.98 5.74 -6.72
CA ASN A 234 -10.96 7.19 -6.63
C ASN A 234 -12.24 7.71 -5.94
N LEU A 235 -12.05 8.38 -4.81
CA LEU A 235 -13.12 9.01 -4.02
C LEU A 235 -13.10 10.52 -4.29
N PHE A 236 -14.09 10.99 -5.04
CA PHE A 236 -14.24 12.38 -5.47
C PHE A 236 -15.38 13.08 -4.76
N GLY A 237 -15.20 14.35 -4.43
CA GLY A 237 -16.27 15.20 -3.90
C GLY A 237 -15.75 16.41 -3.13
N GLU A 238 -16.63 17.28 -2.72
CA GLU A 238 -16.32 18.49 -1.96
C GLU A 238 -15.68 18.17 -0.59
N LYS A 239 -15.06 19.17 0.02
CA LYS A 239 -14.50 19.07 1.36
C LYS A 239 -15.62 18.76 2.37
N GLY A 240 -15.36 17.86 3.31
CA GLY A 240 -16.32 17.53 4.38
C GLY A 240 -17.35 16.44 4.00
N THR A 241 -17.23 15.80 2.83
CA THR A 241 -18.16 14.73 2.39
C THR A 241 -17.79 13.33 2.91
N GLY A 242 -16.74 13.19 3.74
CA GLY A 242 -16.35 11.92 4.39
C GLY A 242 -15.47 10.99 3.56
N LYS A 243 -14.94 11.42 2.40
CA LYS A 243 -14.06 10.61 1.52
C LYS A 243 -12.87 9.97 2.25
N THR A 244 -12.11 10.81 2.94
CA THR A 244 -10.91 10.36 3.68
C THR A 244 -11.31 9.41 4.80
N THR A 245 -12.45 9.63 5.46
CA THR A 245 -12.96 8.72 6.50
C THR A 245 -13.37 7.38 5.92
N LEU A 246 -14.02 7.33 4.76
CA LEU A 246 -14.28 6.05 4.09
C LEU A 246 -12.96 5.33 3.78
N ALA A 247 -11.99 6.02 3.18
CA ALA A 247 -10.71 5.44 2.83
C ALA A 247 -9.94 4.91 4.06
N THR A 248 -9.88 5.68 5.16
CA THR A 248 -9.21 5.27 6.40
C THR A 248 -9.98 4.16 7.13
N SER A 249 -11.31 4.11 7.01
CA SER A 249 -12.09 3.00 7.55
C SER A 249 -11.79 1.67 6.85
N LEU A 250 -11.60 1.69 5.52
CA LEU A 250 -11.13 0.52 4.79
C LEU A 250 -9.69 0.17 5.16
N GLN A 251 -8.83 1.17 5.37
CA GLN A 251 -7.44 0.97 5.76
C GLN A 251 -7.31 0.32 7.15
N SER A 252 -8.28 0.53 8.05
CA SER A 252 -8.28 -0.04 9.40
C SER A 252 -8.34 -1.58 9.46
N PHE A 253 -8.64 -2.22 8.33
CA PHE A 253 -8.48 -3.67 8.16
C PHE A 253 -7.01 -4.12 8.17
N PHE A 254 -6.07 -3.23 7.91
CA PHE A 254 -4.63 -3.53 7.89
C PHE A 254 -3.85 -2.67 8.88
N LEU A 255 -4.13 -1.37 8.89
CA LEU A 255 -3.43 -0.35 9.66
C LEU A 255 -4.46 0.56 10.33
N HIS A 256 -4.26 0.93 11.58
CA HIS A 256 -5.10 1.92 12.24
C HIS A 256 -4.27 3.09 12.77
N GLY A 257 -4.90 4.24 12.91
CA GLY A 257 -4.23 5.45 13.43
C GLY A 257 -3.15 6.03 12.51
N VAL A 258 -3.25 5.78 11.19
CA VAL A 258 -2.30 6.29 10.20
C VAL A 258 -3.02 7.25 9.25
N ASP A 259 -2.60 8.50 9.25
CA ASP A 259 -3.12 9.50 8.31
C ASP A 259 -2.59 9.25 6.90
N PRO A 260 -3.45 9.34 5.88
CA PRO A 260 -3.03 9.25 4.50
C PRO A 260 -2.08 10.39 4.11
N PRO A 261 -0.97 10.10 3.42
CA PRO A 261 -0.09 11.16 2.94
C PRO A 261 -0.76 12.00 1.86
N ASN A 262 -0.51 13.31 1.92
CA ASN A 262 -0.96 14.28 0.92
C ASN A 262 -0.15 14.13 -0.36
N LEU A 263 -0.82 13.86 -1.49
CA LEU A 263 -0.19 13.69 -2.80
C LEU A 263 0.55 14.94 -3.29
N GLY A 264 0.09 16.14 -2.92
CA GLY A 264 0.72 17.39 -3.34
C GLY A 264 2.18 17.48 -2.90
N VAL A 265 2.47 17.04 -1.66
CA VAL A 265 3.80 17.15 -1.04
C VAL A 265 4.61 15.85 -1.04
N THR A 266 3.99 14.70 -1.30
CA THR A 266 4.67 13.39 -1.34
C THR A 266 5.46 13.23 -2.63
N SER A 267 6.73 12.89 -2.55
CA SER A 267 7.56 12.62 -3.73
C SER A 267 7.24 11.25 -4.37
N VAL A 268 7.54 11.06 -5.66
CA VAL A 268 7.33 9.77 -6.35
C VAL A 268 8.09 8.61 -5.67
N PRO A 269 9.36 8.77 -5.22
CA PRO A 269 10.02 7.72 -4.45
C PRO A 269 9.28 7.36 -3.16
N ALA A 270 8.79 8.35 -2.39
CA ALA A 270 8.02 8.09 -1.18
C ALA A 270 6.67 7.41 -1.46
N MET A 271 5.99 7.77 -2.57
CA MET A 271 4.80 7.05 -3.03
C MET A 271 5.14 5.58 -3.34
N ASN A 272 6.24 5.35 -4.06
CA ASN A 272 6.68 3.99 -4.42
C ASN A 272 7.02 3.15 -3.18
N ASP A 273 7.71 3.73 -2.21
CA ASP A 273 8.03 3.04 -0.96
C ASP A 273 6.75 2.65 -0.21
N ARG A 274 5.76 3.55 -0.12
CA ARG A 274 4.45 3.28 0.50
C ARG A 274 3.72 2.09 -0.14
N VAL A 275 3.59 2.07 -1.47
CA VAL A 275 2.83 1.02 -2.17
C VAL A 275 3.58 -0.32 -2.26
N SER A 276 4.87 -0.33 -1.94
CA SER A 276 5.71 -1.53 -1.98
C SER A 276 5.98 -2.16 -0.61
N GLN A 277 5.53 -1.54 0.48
CA GLN A 277 5.77 -2.01 1.86
C GLN A 277 5.05 -3.31 2.19
N ALA A 278 3.91 -3.58 1.55
CA ALA A 278 3.13 -4.77 1.82
C ALA A 278 2.46 -5.33 0.55
N VAL A 279 1.99 -6.56 0.64
CA VAL A 279 1.34 -7.31 -0.45
C VAL A 279 -0.11 -7.59 -0.06
N ASN A 280 -1.06 -7.38 -1.00
CA ASN A 280 -2.50 -7.59 -0.77
C ASN A 280 -3.07 -6.75 0.39
N THR A 281 -2.60 -5.52 0.50
CA THR A 281 -3.05 -4.52 1.48
C THR A 281 -3.55 -3.26 0.80
N LEU A 282 -3.97 -2.26 1.57
CA LEU A 282 -4.52 -1.01 1.05
C LEU A 282 -3.60 0.16 1.37
N THR A 283 -3.29 0.96 0.36
CA THR A 283 -2.58 2.24 0.50
C THR A 283 -3.50 3.39 0.13
N VAL A 284 -3.63 4.37 1.00
CA VAL A 284 -4.45 5.56 0.78
C VAL A 284 -3.57 6.78 0.55
N PHE A 285 -3.90 7.58 -0.46
CA PHE A 285 -3.35 8.92 -0.70
C PHE A 285 -4.47 9.95 -0.69
N ASP A 286 -4.24 11.08 -0.04
CA ASP A 286 -5.21 12.17 0.04
C ASP A 286 -4.77 13.38 -0.79
N GLU A 287 -5.71 14.34 -0.98
CA GLU A 287 -5.50 15.59 -1.71
C GLU A 287 -5.06 15.39 -3.17
N TYR A 288 -5.75 14.47 -3.90
CA TYR A 288 -5.62 14.42 -5.35
C TYR A 288 -6.14 15.72 -5.96
N LYS A 289 -5.32 16.34 -6.85
CA LYS A 289 -5.65 17.54 -7.62
C LYS A 289 -5.21 17.39 -9.06
N ASN A 290 -5.85 18.11 -9.96
CA ASN A 290 -5.52 18.10 -11.37
C ASN A 290 -4.20 18.82 -11.73
N ASP A 291 -3.66 19.64 -10.82
CA ASP A 291 -2.39 20.36 -10.96
C ASP A 291 -1.17 19.57 -10.44
N LEU A 292 -1.33 18.28 -10.17
CA LEU A 292 -0.21 17.42 -9.77
C LEU A 292 0.87 17.34 -10.85
N ASP A 293 2.13 17.25 -10.42
CA ASP A 293 3.30 17.02 -11.30
C ASP A 293 3.02 15.84 -12.25
N ILE A 294 3.31 16.03 -13.53
CA ILE A 294 3.09 15.03 -14.59
C ILE A 294 3.75 13.67 -14.29
N ARG A 295 4.88 13.67 -13.55
CA ARG A 295 5.56 12.45 -13.13
C ARG A 295 4.74 11.67 -12.11
N LYS A 296 4.01 12.35 -11.20
CA LYS A 296 3.09 11.72 -10.25
C LYS A 296 1.90 11.10 -10.99
N ILE A 297 1.32 11.83 -11.96
CA ILE A 297 0.24 11.32 -12.80
C ILE A 297 0.71 10.09 -13.61
N ALA A 298 1.90 10.15 -14.21
CA ALA A 298 2.47 9.01 -14.93
C ALA A 298 2.69 7.80 -14.01
N TYR A 299 3.17 8.04 -12.80
CA TYR A 299 3.35 7.00 -11.78
C TYR A 299 2.02 6.35 -11.41
N LEU A 300 0.99 7.15 -11.10
CA LEU A 300 -0.36 6.65 -10.78
C LEU A 300 -0.93 5.79 -11.91
N LYS A 301 -0.74 6.20 -13.18
CA LYS A 301 -1.17 5.38 -14.33
C LYS A 301 -0.48 4.02 -14.39
N GLY A 302 0.79 3.95 -13.97
CA GLY A 302 1.56 2.70 -13.89
C GLY A 302 1.01 1.71 -12.87
N LEU A 303 0.47 2.19 -11.74
CA LEU A 303 -0.03 1.35 -10.65
C LEU A 303 -1.15 0.41 -11.10
N TRP A 304 -2.00 0.84 -12.02
CA TRP A 304 -3.07 0.02 -12.61
C TRP A 304 -2.55 -1.27 -13.27
N GLY A 305 -1.41 -1.19 -13.96
CA GLY A 305 -0.73 -2.33 -14.58
C GLY A 305 0.25 -3.05 -13.65
N GLY A 306 0.26 -2.73 -12.34
CA GLY A 306 1.18 -3.34 -11.37
C GLY A 306 2.61 -2.83 -11.44
N GLY A 307 2.89 -1.84 -12.29
CA GLY A 307 4.22 -1.22 -12.43
C GLY A 307 4.46 -0.13 -11.40
N GLY A 308 5.54 -0.27 -10.61
CA GLY A 308 6.09 0.77 -9.78
C GLY A 308 7.24 1.53 -10.47
N GLN A 309 8.07 2.18 -9.68
CA GLN A 309 9.23 2.90 -10.19
C GLN A 309 10.31 1.92 -10.69
N THR A 310 10.84 2.17 -11.89
CA THR A 310 12.01 1.46 -12.39
C THR A 310 13.27 2.14 -11.88
N LYS A 311 14.09 1.45 -11.06
CA LYS A 311 15.40 1.91 -10.61
C LYS A 311 16.48 1.16 -11.38
N LYS A 312 17.51 1.87 -11.86
CA LYS A 312 18.71 1.23 -12.43
C LYS A 312 19.40 0.47 -11.28
N ASN A 313 19.48 -0.83 -11.39
CA ASN A 313 20.20 -1.64 -10.42
C ASN A 313 21.70 -1.40 -10.63
N THR A 314 22.42 -1.05 -9.58
CA THR A 314 23.88 -0.93 -9.59
C THR A 314 24.56 -2.30 -9.42
N SER A 315 23.79 -3.39 -9.36
CA SER A 315 24.32 -4.75 -9.34
C SER A 315 24.88 -5.15 -10.70
N THR A 316 25.77 -6.11 -10.71
CA THR A 316 26.63 -6.56 -11.83
C THR A 316 25.87 -6.94 -13.11
N ASP A 317 24.56 -7.18 -13.06
CA ASP A 317 23.77 -7.69 -14.19
C ASP A 317 23.14 -6.59 -15.08
N GLY A 318 23.29 -5.31 -14.71
CA GLY A 318 22.87 -4.18 -15.56
C GLY A 318 21.37 -4.08 -15.86
N MET A 319 20.52 -4.97 -15.35
CA MET A 319 19.08 -4.94 -15.54
C MET A 319 18.42 -3.95 -14.59
N ALA A 320 17.50 -3.15 -15.11
CA ALA A 320 16.72 -2.22 -14.30
C ALA A 320 15.71 -3.02 -13.45
N ALA A 321 15.82 -2.94 -12.13
CA ALA A 321 14.81 -3.52 -11.24
C ALA A 321 13.56 -2.65 -11.22
N GLN A 322 12.43 -3.20 -11.66
CA GLN A 322 11.14 -2.58 -11.55
C GLN A 322 10.49 -2.99 -10.21
N THR A 323 10.06 -2.02 -9.43
CA THR A 323 9.28 -2.29 -8.22
C THR A 323 7.91 -2.82 -8.61
N ILE A 324 7.59 -4.03 -8.15
CA ILE A 324 6.25 -4.61 -8.35
C ILE A 324 5.32 -4.04 -7.28
N VAL A 325 4.25 -3.39 -7.71
CA VAL A 325 3.19 -2.90 -6.84
C VAL A 325 2.17 -4.01 -6.61
N SER A 326 1.97 -4.39 -5.36
CA SER A 326 1.11 -5.51 -4.96
C SER A 326 0.04 -5.10 -3.94
N THR A 327 -0.23 -3.79 -3.81
CA THR A 327 -1.27 -3.23 -2.93
C THR A 327 -2.40 -2.59 -3.73
N GLY A 328 -3.61 -2.55 -3.19
CA GLY A 328 -4.69 -1.70 -3.69
C GLY A 328 -4.41 -0.24 -3.35
N VAL A 329 -4.84 0.68 -4.21
CA VAL A 329 -4.59 2.12 -4.02
C VAL A 329 -5.91 2.88 -4.02
N VAL A 330 -6.10 3.74 -3.00
CA VAL A 330 -7.21 4.68 -2.90
C VAL A 330 -6.69 6.10 -3.05
N LEU A 331 -7.35 6.88 -3.88
CA LEU A 331 -7.11 8.32 -4.07
C LEU A 331 -8.32 9.09 -3.57
N CYS A 332 -8.12 10.02 -2.63
CA CYS A 332 -9.14 10.97 -2.19
C CYS A 332 -8.84 12.35 -2.77
N GLY A 333 -9.85 13.06 -3.30
CA GLY A 333 -9.63 14.38 -3.86
C GLY A 333 -10.90 15.17 -4.11
N GLN A 334 -10.73 16.46 -4.45
CA GLN A 334 -11.81 17.38 -4.79
C GLN A 334 -11.92 17.59 -6.31
N ASP A 335 -10.89 17.18 -7.07
CA ASP A 335 -10.89 17.28 -8.53
C ASP A 335 -11.21 15.93 -9.17
N LYS A 336 -11.97 15.97 -10.27
CA LYS A 336 -12.18 14.78 -11.11
C LYS A 336 -10.94 14.55 -11.97
N PRO A 337 -10.41 13.33 -12.07
CA PRO A 337 -9.22 13.05 -12.89
C PRO A 337 -9.52 13.04 -14.41
N THR A 338 -10.59 13.72 -14.85
CA THR A 338 -11.01 13.81 -16.26
C THR A 338 -10.09 14.66 -17.12
N GLN A 339 -9.19 15.46 -16.54
CA GLN A 339 -8.16 16.16 -17.31
C GLN A 339 -7.11 15.20 -17.90
N ASP A 340 -6.85 14.06 -17.27
CA ASP A 340 -6.06 12.97 -17.83
C ASP A 340 -6.95 11.74 -18.03
N MET A 341 -7.51 11.60 -19.23
CA MET A 341 -8.39 10.48 -19.60
C MET A 341 -7.69 9.11 -19.44
N ALA A 342 -6.38 9.08 -19.59
CA ALA A 342 -5.63 7.86 -19.37
C ALA A 342 -5.60 7.43 -17.90
N LEU A 343 -5.59 8.37 -16.95
CA LEU A 343 -5.76 8.08 -15.53
C LEU A 343 -7.22 7.78 -15.21
N TYR A 344 -8.17 8.61 -15.73
CA TYR A 344 -9.60 8.46 -15.46
C TYR A 344 -10.14 7.07 -15.84
N THR A 345 -9.69 6.52 -16.96
CA THR A 345 -10.08 5.16 -17.39
C THR A 345 -9.46 4.04 -16.54
N ARG A 346 -8.48 4.33 -15.68
CA ARG A 346 -7.81 3.37 -14.79
C ARG A 346 -8.35 3.36 -13.36
N VAL A 347 -9.24 4.26 -13.05
CA VAL A 347 -9.85 4.33 -11.71
C VAL A 347 -11.24 3.68 -11.70
N LEU A 348 -11.63 3.21 -10.53
CA LEU A 348 -13.02 2.93 -10.17
C LEU A 348 -13.50 4.19 -9.43
N PHE A 349 -14.45 4.92 -10.03
CA PHE A 349 -14.79 6.28 -9.64
C PHE A 349 -16.05 6.32 -8.77
N LEU A 350 -15.93 6.85 -7.55
CA LEU A 350 -17.04 7.07 -6.63
C LEU A 350 -17.17 8.57 -6.31
N SER A 351 -18.36 9.12 -6.46
CA SER A 351 -18.64 10.54 -6.18
C SER A 351 -19.43 10.74 -4.90
N PHE A 352 -19.07 11.79 -4.16
CA PHE A 352 -19.70 12.21 -2.91
C PHE A 352 -20.22 13.64 -3.06
N SER A 353 -21.52 13.83 -2.85
CA SER A 353 -22.17 15.12 -3.05
C SER A 353 -22.79 15.71 -1.78
N LYS A 354 -23.02 14.90 -0.73
CA LYS A 354 -23.70 15.34 0.48
C LYS A 354 -22.73 16.02 1.44
N THR A 355 -23.03 17.26 1.84
CA THR A 355 -22.22 18.08 2.75
C THR A 355 -22.92 18.43 4.07
N SER A 356 -24.23 18.21 4.17
CA SER A 356 -25.01 18.46 5.39
C SER A 356 -25.61 17.16 5.95
N PHE A 357 -25.50 16.97 7.26
CA PHE A 357 -25.87 15.74 7.94
C PHE A 357 -26.74 16.02 9.16
N SER A 358 -27.73 15.15 9.41
CA SER A 358 -28.54 15.13 10.61
C SER A 358 -27.72 14.74 11.85
N GLN A 359 -28.25 14.95 13.06
CA GLN A 359 -27.60 14.52 14.30
C GLN A 359 -27.44 12.98 14.38
N VAL A 360 -28.39 12.23 13.84
CA VAL A 360 -28.32 10.76 13.79
C VAL A 360 -27.19 10.29 12.88
N GLU A 361 -27.05 10.90 11.70
CA GLU A 361 -25.98 10.58 10.76
C GLU A 361 -24.59 10.95 11.32
N LYS A 362 -24.47 12.08 12.02
CA LYS A 362 -23.25 12.46 12.73
C LYS A 362 -22.85 11.44 13.80
N LYS A 363 -23.81 10.96 14.57
CA LYS A 363 -23.56 9.92 15.58
C LYS A 363 -23.07 8.62 14.93
N ARG A 364 -23.72 8.14 13.87
CA ARG A 364 -23.28 6.94 13.14
C ARG A 364 -21.87 7.11 12.58
N TYR A 365 -21.56 8.28 12.09
CA TYR A 365 -20.20 8.62 11.63
C TYR A 365 -19.17 8.54 12.77
N GLU A 366 -19.48 9.10 13.95
CA GLU A 366 -18.63 9.04 15.14
C GLU A 366 -18.46 7.59 15.64
N ASP A 367 -19.52 6.79 15.62
CA ASP A 367 -19.50 5.37 15.96
C ASP A 367 -18.58 4.59 15.01
N LEU A 368 -18.65 4.85 13.69
CA LEU A 368 -17.78 4.24 12.69
C LEU A 368 -16.31 4.61 12.93
N VAL A 369 -16.00 5.90 13.15
CA VAL A 369 -14.65 6.36 13.44
C VAL A 369 -14.09 5.70 14.70
N SER A 370 -14.91 5.62 15.76
CA SER A 370 -14.54 4.96 17.01
C SER A 370 -14.23 3.48 16.81
N MET A 371 -15.04 2.78 16.02
CA MET A 371 -14.84 1.37 15.66
C MET A 371 -13.53 1.16 14.91
N CYS A 372 -13.24 2.01 13.93
CA CYS A 372 -12.03 1.94 13.12
C CYS A 372 -10.75 2.25 13.92
N ASN A 373 -10.83 3.16 14.89
CA ASN A 373 -9.69 3.54 15.74
C ASN A 373 -9.22 2.39 16.65
N ILE A 374 -10.09 1.43 16.96
CA ILE A 374 -9.72 0.22 17.72
C ILE A 374 -8.96 -0.78 16.83
N GLY A 375 -9.14 -0.70 15.50
CA GLY A 375 -8.57 -1.62 14.51
C GLY A 375 -9.51 -2.80 14.18
N LEU A 376 -9.47 -3.20 12.91
CA LEU A 376 -10.35 -4.23 12.34
C LEU A 376 -9.58 -5.40 11.71
N THR A 377 -8.31 -5.60 12.10
CA THR A 377 -7.44 -6.65 11.52
C THR A 377 -7.95 -8.07 11.75
N HIS A 378 -8.78 -8.30 12.77
CA HIS A 378 -9.44 -9.58 12.99
C HIS A 378 -10.44 -9.92 11.87
N LEU A 379 -11.12 -8.92 11.30
CA LEU A 379 -11.99 -9.11 10.13
C LEU A 379 -11.19 -9.46 8.87
N THR A 380 -9.98 -8.93 8.73
CA THR A 380 -9.05 -9.34 7.66
C THR A 380 -8.70 -10.81 7.78
N VAL A 381 -8.40 -11.28 8.99
CA VAL A 381 -8.12 -12.70 9.24
C VAL A 381 -9.34 -13.56 8.94
N GLU A 382 -10.54 -13.14 9.36
CA GLU A 382 -11.81 -13.82 9.07
C GLU A 382 -12.04 -14.00 7.55
N ILE A 383 -11.72 -12.99 6.75
CA ILE A 383 -11.87 -13.03 5.28
C ILE A 383 -10.78 -13.89 4.64
N LEU A 384 -9.52 -13.69 5.04
CA LEU A 384 -8.36 -14.35 4.43
C LEU A 384 -8.31 -15.86 4.66
N GLN A 385 -8.93 -16.40 5.70
CA GLN A 385 -9.04 -17.85 5.90
C GLN A 385 -9.76 -18.57 4.76
N HIS A 386 -10.50 -17.83 3.90
CA HIS A 386 -11.19 -18.37 2.72
C HIS A 386 -10.36 -18.29 1.43
N ARG A 387 -9.06 -18.02 1.55
CA ARG A 387 -8.18 -17.79 0.40
C ARG A 387 -8.16 -18.95 -0.60
N GLU A 388 -8.02 -20.17 -0.15
CA GLU A 388 -7.99 -21.34 -1.04
C GLU A 388 -9.26 -21.46 -1.89
N LEU A 389 -10.41 -21.20 -1.29
CA LEU A 389 -11.69 -21.18 -2.00
C LEU A 389 -11.71 -20.05 -3.04
N PHE A 390 -11.23 -18.88 -2.67
CA PHE A 390 -11.15 -17.73 -3.57
C PHE A 390 -10.24 -18.02 -4.77
N GLU A 391 -9.04 -18.53 -4.55
CA GLU A 391 -8.08 -18.88 -5.61
C GLU A 391 -8.66 -19.88 -6.62
N ARG A 392 -9.36 -20.88 -6.12
CA ARG A 392 -9.97 -21.92 -6.95
C ARG A 392 -11.14 -21.40 -7.80
N ASN A 393 -12.03 -20.59 -7.22
CA ASN A 393 -13.31 -20.25 -7.84
C ASN A 393 -13.28 -18.92 -8.62
N PHE A 394 -12.46 -17.94 -8.21
CA PHE A 394 -12.45 -16.61 -8.80
C PHE A 394 -12.23 -16.58 -10.32
N PRO A 395 -11.33 -17.38 -10.94
CA PRO A 395 -11.09 -17.31 -12.38
C PRO A 395 -12.32 -17.63 -13.24
N GLU A 396 -13.14 -18.58 -12.81
CA GLU A 396 -14.38 -18.95 -13.47
C GLU A 396 -15.49 -17.92 -13.22
N ILE A 397 -15.70 -17.56 -11.95
CA ILE A 397 -16.70 -16.56 -11.52
C ILE A 397 -16.43 -15.21 -12.19
N TYR A 398 -15.17 -14.81 -12.33
CA TYR A 398 -14.80 -13.60 -13.07
C TYR A 398 -15.28 -13.66 -14.53
N SER A 399 -15.10 -14.80 -15.19
CA SER A 399 -15.52 -14.98 -16.59
C SER A 399 -17.04 -14.94 -16.75
N ILE A 400 -17.78 -15.54 -15.81
CA ILE A 400 -19.25 -15.52 -15.78
C ILE A 400 -19.76 -14.09 -15.54
N THR A 401 -19.24 -13.42 -14.53
CA THR A 401 -19.62 -12.04 -14.15
C THR A 401 -19.32 -11.05 -15.28
N LYS A 402 -18.17 -11.20 -15.95
CA LYS A 402 -17.79 -10.38 -17.10
C LYS A 402 -18.80 -10.54 -18.25
N ARG A 403 -19.24 -11.76 -18.56
CA ARG A 403 -20.24 -12.02 -19.61
C ARG A 403 -21.60 -11.46 -19.24
N GLU A 404 -22.03 -11.64 -17.98
CA GLU A 404 -23.31 -11.13 -17.50
C GLU A 404 -23.38 -9.60 -17.61
N LEU A 405 -22.34 -8.90 -17.18
CA LEU A 405 -22.26 -7.44 -17.28
C LEU A 405 -22.21 -6.99 -18.76
N ALA A 406 -21.46 -7.70 -19.63
CA ALA A 406 -21.40 -7.39 -21.05
C ALA A 406 -22.77 -7.55 -21.74
N THR A 407 -23.54 -8.57 -21.39
CA THR A 407 -24.92 -8.75 -21.92
C THR A 407 -25.84 -7.61 -21.56
N LYS A 408 -25.69 -7.02 -20.34
CA LYS A 408 -26.49 -5.85 -19.92
C LYS A 408 -26.12 -4.56 -20.65
N LEU A 409 -24.95 -4.51 -21.26
CA LEU A 409 -24.36 -3.35 -21.93
C LEU A 409 -24.21 -3.56 -23.46
N GLU A 410 -24.82 -4.61 -24.04
CA GLU A 410 -24.60 -5.01 -25.44
C GLU A 410 -24.92 -3.92 -26.48
N ASN A 411 -25.83 -2.99 -26.14
CA ASN A 411 -26.22 -1.87 -26.99
C ASN A 411 -25.54 -0.53 -26.61
N GLU A 412 -24.56 -0.57 -25.70
CA GLU A 412 -23.88 0.61 -25.17
C GLU A 412 -22.40 0.60 -25.55
N THR A 413 -21.87 1.74 -25.96
CA THR A 413 -20.41 1.90 -26.16
C THR A 413 -19.75 2.20 -24.82
N VAL A 414 -19.02 1.24 -24.29
CA VAL A 414 -18.32 1.34 -23.00
C VAL A 414 -16.82 1.21 -23.19
N HIS A 415 -16.05 2.07 -22.49
CA HIS A 415 -14.59 2.00 -22.52
C HIS A 415 -14.09 0.72 -21.82
N ASP A 416 -13.29 -0.10 -22.53
CA ASP A 416 -12.82 -1.42 -22.05
C ASP A 416 -12.20 -1.41 -20.66
N ARG A 417 -11.41 -0.38 -20.34
CA ARG A 417 -10.77 -0.28 -19.02
C ARG A 417 -11.78 0.02 -17.92
N ILE A 418 -12.72 0.93 -18.16
CA ILE A 418 -13.80 1.25 -17.21
C ILE A 418 -14.61 -0.02 -16.96
N PHE A 419 -15.03 -0.71 -18.02
CA PHE A 419 -15.73 -1.99 -17.92
C PHE A 419 -14.95 -3.00 -17.08
N GLY A 420 -13.67 -3.24 -17.41
CA GLY A 420 -12.81 -4.19 -16.68
C GLY A 420 -12.65 -3.84 -15.19
N ASN A 421 -12.55 -2.55 -14.87
CA ASN A 421 -12.42 -2.08 -13.48
C ASN A 421 -13.65 -2.43 -12.65
N TRP A 422 -14.87 -2.25 -13.20
CA TRP A 422 -16.11 -2.54 -12.48
C TRP A 422 -16.40 -4.05 -12.34
N VAL A 423 -15.87 -4.89 -13.23
CA VAL A 423 -15.97 -6.35 -13.08
C VAL A 423 -15.21 -6.86 -11.85
N VAL A 424 -14.11 -6.20 -11.46
CA VAL A 424 -13.26 -6.66 -10.34
C VAL A 424 -14.02 -6.76 -9.00
N PRO A 425 -14.64 -5.70 -8.46
CA PRO A 425 -15.38 -5.80 -7.20
C PRO A 425 -16.59 -6.74 -7.31
N LEU A 426 -17.28 -6.75 -8.45
CA LEU A 426 -18.42 -7.65 -8.69
C LEU A 426 -18.03 -9.13 -8.61
N ALA A 427 -17.02 -9.53 -9.36
CA ALA A 427 -16.57 -10.92 -9.38
C ALA A 427 -15.98 -11.36 -8.04
N THR A 428 -15.28 -10.44 -7.36
CA THR A 428 -14.73 -10.69 -6.03
C THR A 428 -15.83 -10.98 -5.03
N PHE A 429 -16.82 -10.11 -4.95
CA PHE A 429 -17.95 -10.31 -4.03
C PHE A 429 -18.71 -11.59 -4.34
N ARG A 430 -19.05 -11.82 -5.59
CA ARG A 430 -19.74 -13.05 -6.03
C ARG A 430 -19.00 -14.33 -5.63
N THR A 431 -17.66 -14.28 -5.60
CA THR A 431 -16.85 -15.42 -5.17
C THR A 431 -16.97 -15.68 -3.66
N LEU A 432 -17.19 -14.62 -2.88
CA LEU A 432 -17.22 -14.66 -1.42
C LEU A 432 -18.64 -14.63 -0.81
N GLU A 433 -19.67 -14.30 -1.59
CA GLU A 433 -21.04 -14.02 -1.12
C GLU A 433 -21.61 -15.11 -0.21
N THR A 434 -21.34 -16.38 -0.51
CA THR A 434 -21.88 -17.51 0.26
C THR A 434 -21.14 -17.78 1.56
N ILE A 435 -20.02 -17.14 1.79
CA ILE A 435 -19.11 -17.43 2.93
C ILE A 435 -18.90 -16.24 3.86
N ILE A 436 -19.09 -15.01 3.37
CA ILE A 436 -19.03 -13.80 4.22
C ILE A 436 -20.45 -13.33 4.54
N ASN A 437 -20.66 -12.90 5.79
CA ASN A 437 -21.95 -12.37 6.21
C ASN A 437 -21.95 -10.84 6.17
N VAL A 438 -22.68 -10.27 5.20
CA VAL A 438 -22.81 -8.82 4.98
C VAL A 438 -24.27 -8.45 4.70
N PRO A 439 -24.68 -7.16 4.88
CA PRO A 439 -26.09 -6.74 4.77
C PRO A 439 -26.59 -6.50 3.33
N PHE A 440 -25.86 -6.90 2.30
CA PHE A 440 -26.26 -6.75 0.91
C PHE A 440 -25.95 -8.03 0.11
N GLY A 441 -26.63 -8.21 -1.03
CA GLY A 441 -26.42 -9.35 -1.92
C GLY A 441 -25.82 -8.95 -3.26
N TYR A 442 -25.43 -9.97 -4.07
CA TYR A 442 -24.83 -9.77 -5.38
C TYR A 442 -25.74 -8.98 -6.35
N ALA A 443 -27.05 -9.22 -6.34
CA ALA A 443 -27.99 -8.51 -7.21
C ALA A 443 -27.99 -6.98 -6.94
N GLU A 444 -27.99 -6.59 -5.68
CA GLU A 444 -27.92 -5.18 -5.28
C GLU A 444 -26.58 -4.54 -5.72
N LEU A 445 -25.46 -5.20 -5.43
CA LEU A 445 -24.15 -4.75 -5.86
C LEU A 445 -24.05 -4.63 -7.39
N PHE A 446 -24.67 -5.57 -8.14
CA PHE A 446 -24.69 -5.56 -9.58
C PHE A 446 -25.41 -4.32 -10.13
N ASP A 447 -26.58 -3.99 -9.59
CA ASP A 447 -27.36 -2.81 -10.00
C ASP A 447 -26.63 -1.50 -9.67
N ILE A 448 -26.01 -1.40 -8.49
CA ILE A 448 -25.18 -0.25 -8.10
C ILE A 448 -24.00 -0.12 -9.07
N SER A 449 -23.31 -1.22 -9.36
CA SER A 449 -22.14 -1.22 -10.23
C SER A 449 -22.49 -0.86 -11.67
N LEU A 450 -23.62 -1.33 -12.19
CA LEU A 450 -24.10 -1.01 -13.53
C LEU A 450 -24.40 0.50 -13.66
N ARG A 451 -25.07 1.10 -12.68
CA ARG A 451 -25.30 2.56 -12.64
C ARG A 451 -23.98 3.33 -12.54
N GLY A 452 -23.07 2.93 -11.64
CA GLY A 452 -21.78 3.57 -11.47
C GLY A 452 -20.91 3.51 -12.72
N LEU A 453 -20.89 2.37 -13.41
CA LEU A 453 -20.19 2.18 -14.68
C LEU A 453 -20.74 3.11 -15.77
N ARG A 454 -22.07 3.16 -15.94
CA ARG A 454 -22.72 4.03 -16.93
C ARG A 454 -22.37 5.49 -16.67
N ASN A 455 -22.56 5.96 -15.44
CA ASN A 455 -22.23 7.34 -15.05
C ASN A 455 -20.75 7.68 -15.28
N GLN A 456 -19.83 6.75 -14.96
CA GLN A 456 -18.42 6.96 -15.20
C GLN A 456 -18.09 6.99 -16.70
N ASN A 457 -18.73 6.14 -17.51
CA ASN A 457 -18.53 6.07 -18.94
C ASN A 457 -19.08 7.30 -19.67
N GLU A 458 -20.25 7.80 -19.28
CA GLU A 458 -20.82 9.07 -19.78
C GLU A 458 -19.87 10.23 -19.53
N LEU A 459 -19.37 10.40 -18.31
CA LEU A 459 -18.37 11.43 -17.97
C LEU A 459 -17.08 11.30 -18.80
N ALA A 460 -16.67 10.07 -19.13
CA ALA A 460 -15.52 9.83 -19.99
C ALA A 460 -15.77 10.29 -21.43
N GLN A 461 -16.94 10.00 -21.97
CA GLN A 461 -17.34 10.40 -23.32
C GLN A 461 -17.46 11.92 -23.43
N GLU A 462 -18.16 12.57 -22.53
CA GLU A 462 -18.30 14.03 -22.47
C GLU A 462 -16.94 14.74 -22.40
N SER A 463 -16.04 14.24 -21.55
CA SER A 463 -14.68 14.80 -21.41
C SER A 463 -13.83 14.62 -22.67
N SER A 464 -14.00 13.52 -23.39
CA SER A 464 -13.33 13.25 -24.66
C SER A 464 -13.84 14.19 -25.77
N GLU A 465 -15.16 14.37 -25.88
CA GLU A 465 -15.77 15.27 -26.86
C GLU A 465 -15.33 16.73 -26.64
N ILE A 466 -15.25 17.17 -25.38
CA ILE A 466 -14.75 18.51 -25.04
C ILE A 466 -13.27 18.65 -25.44
N ALA A 467 -12.44 17.64 -25.15
CA ALA A 467 -11.03 17.67 -25.54
C ALA A 467 -10.86 17.69 -27.06
N ASP A 468 -11.65 16.92 -27.80
CA ASP A 468 -11.64 16.90 -29.26
C ASP A 468 -12.08 18.25 -29.84
N PHE A 469 -13.10 18.88 -29.26
CA PHE A 469 -13.51 20.23 -29.62
C PHE A 469 -12.36 21.24 -29.50
N TRP A 470 -11.70 21.27 -28.34
CA TRP A 470 -10.58 22.19 -28.11
C TRP A 470 -9.40 21.94 -29.02
N ASN A 471 -9.04 20.69 -29.26
CA ASN A 471 -7.96 20.29 -30.17
C ASN A 471 -8.25 20.74 -31.62
N MET A 472 -9.49 20.54 -32.07
CA MET A 472 -9.90 20.99 -33.40
C MET A 472 -9.94 22.54 -33.51
N LEU A 473 -10.45 23.23 -32.47
CA LEU A 473 -10.46 24.69 -32.44
C LEU A 473 -9.06 25.27 -32.47
N GLN A 474 -8.12 24.69 -31.74
CA GLN A 474 -6.71 25.04 -31.76
C GLN A 474 -6.09 24.78 -33.14
N GLY A 475 -6.41 23.66 -33.77
CA GLY A 475 -5.99 23.35 -35.15
C GLY A 475 -6.51 24.39 -36.15
N PHE A 476 -7.76 24.85 -36.01
CA PHE A 476 -8.30 25.93 -36.83
C PHE A 476 -7.64 27.29 -36.57
N GLN A 477 -7.29 27.59 -35.33
CA GLN A 477 -6.50 28.78 -34.98
C GLN A 477 -5.11 28.76 -35.62
N THR A 478 -4.38 27.66 -35.47
CA THR A 478 -3.04 27.51 -36.04
C THR A 478 -3.05 27.58 -37.57
N SER A 479 -4.09 27.07 -38.20
CA SER A 479 -4.26 27.15 -39.67
C SER A 479 -4.84 28.49 -40.17
N GLY A 480 -5.08 29.46 -39.31
CA GLY A 480 -5.63 30.77 -39.65
C GLY A 480 -7.12 30.78 -40.00
N LYS A 481 -7.83 29.66 -39.79
CA LYS A 481 -9.28 29.57 -40.05
C LYS A 481 -10.12 30.11 -38.89
N CYS A 482 -9.64 30.01 -37.66
CA CYS A 482 -10.28 30.57 -36.47
C CYS A 482 -9.61 31.92 -36.13
N ILE A 483 -10.33 33.02 -36.39
CA ILE A 483 -9.80 34.39 -36.37
C ILE A 483 -10.36 35.14 -35.16
N GLU A 484 -9.49 35.86 -34.46
CA GLU A 484 -9.91 36.73 -33.36
C GLU A 484 -10.87 37.83 -33.84
N ASN A 485 -11.82 38.23 -33.00
CA ASN A 485 -12.90 39.13 -33.26
C ASN A 485 -13.97 38.65 -34.28
N ALA A 486 -13.73 37.57 -35.01
CA ALA A 486 -14.73 36.92 -35.85
C ALA A 486 -15.32 35.67 -35.19
N HIS A 487 -14.42 34.76 -34.75
CA HIS A 487 -14.77 33.47 -34.19
C HIS A 487 -14.64 33.43 -32.66
N TYR A 488 -13.66 34.17 -32.11
CA TYR A 488 -13.43 34.27 -30.67
C TYR A 488 -12.92 35.65 -30.27
N ARG A 489 -13.03 35.97 -28.95
CA ARG A 489 -12.43 37.17 -28.35
C ARG A 489 -11.98 36.84 -26.94
N ILE A 490 -10.79 37.31 -26.56
CA ILE A 490 -10.26 37.19 -25.20
C ILE A 490 -10.39 38.56 -24.51
N ARG A 491 -10.96 38.59 -23.30
CA ARG A 491 -11.03 39.77 -22.46
C ARG A 491 -10.52 39.46 -21.06
N TYR A 492 -9.72 40.36 -20.51
CA TYR A 492 -9.24 40.25 -19.11
C TYR A 492 -10.25 40.91 -18.19
N LEU A 493 -10.91 40.11 -17.34
CA LEU A 493 -12.00 40.57 -16.45
C LEU A 493 -11.71 40.15 -15.01
N LYS A 494 -12.08 41.01 -14.05
CA LYS A 494 -12.07 40.69 -12.61
C LYS A 494 -13.36 40.03 -12.15
N SER A 495 -14.43 40.14 -12.90
CA SER A 495 -15.71 39.49 -12.63
C SER A 495 -16.33 39.02 -13.94
N PHE A 496 -16.88 37.82 -13.94
CA PHE A 496 -17.51 37.23 -15.11
C PHE A 496 -18.79 36.49 -14.71
N ARG A 497 -19.86 36.72 -15.43
CA ARG A 497 -21.12 36.00 -15.29
C ARG A 497 -21.41 35.21 -16.55
N PRO A 498 -21.43 33.87 -16.52
CA PRO A 498 -21.83 33.05 -17.66
C PRO A 498 -23.30 33.31 -18.04
N LEU A 499 -23.61 33.21 -19.33
CA LEU A 499 -24.99 33.35 -19.81
C LEU A 499 -25.94 32.29 -19.23
N SER A 500 -25.40 31.12 -18.88
CA SER A 500 -26.13 29.98 -18.31
C SER A 500 -26.26 30.01 -16.79
N SER A 501 -25.60 30.95 -16.08
CA SER A 501 -25.55 30.98 -14.61
C SER A 501 -26.14 32.28 -14.06
N ARG A 502 -26.84 32.20 -12.91
CA ARG A 502 -27.26 33.36 -12.12
C ARG A 502 -26.17 33.94 -11.24
N GLU A 503 -25.10 33.18 -11.02
CA GLU A 503 -23.95 33.54 -10.15
C GLU A 503 -22.81 34.13 -10.98
N ALA A 504 -22.15 35.16 -10.44
CA ALA A 504 -20.94 35.73 -11.00
C ALA A 504 -19.70 35.10 -10.36
N PHE A 505 -18.68 34.90 -11.15
CA PHE A 505 -17.34 34.48 -10.67
C PHE A 505 -16.49 35.74 -10.50
N ASP A 506 -16.02 36.00 -9.28
CA ASP A 506 -15.13 37.10 -8.93
C ASP A 506 -13.69 36.60 -8.77
N PHE A 507 -12.75 37.27 -9.43
CA PHE A 507 -11.33 36.92 -9.40
C PHE A 507 -10.54 38.01 -8.64
N LYS A 508 -9.57 37.57 -7.86
CA LYS A 508 -8.63 38.49 -7.16
C LYS A 508 -7.86 39.39 -8.13
N GLU A 509 -7.49 38.82 -9.28
CA GLU A 509 -6.81 39.50 -10.38
C GLU A 509 -7.61 39.33 -11.67
N ALA A 510 -7.41 40.22 -12.66
CA ALA A 510 -8.07 40.09 -13.95
C ALA A 510 -7.59 38.82 -14.67
N ARG A 511 -8.53 37.94 -15.03
CA ARG A 511 -8.24 36.70 -15.77
C ARG A 511 -8.71 36.79 -17.22
N PRO A 512 -8.00 36.11 -18.16
CA PRO A 512 -8.45 36.05 -19.54
C PRO A 512 -9.71 35.19 -19.63
N ILE A 513 -10.78 35.77 -20.17
CA ILE A 513 -12.06 35.12 -20.45
C ILE A 513 -12.19 34.99 -21.96
N LEU A 514 -12.37 33.76 -22.44
CA LEU A 514 -12.58 33.45 -23.85
C LEU A 514 -14.07 33.48 -24.17
N TYR A 515 -14.44 34.35 -25.11
CA TYR A 515 -15.77 34.42 -25.71
C TYR A 515 -15.73 33.73 -27.05
N LEU A 516 -16.60 32.77 -27.30
CA LEU A 516 -16.75 32.09 -28.59
C LEU A 516 -18.03 32.57 -29.27
N ASN A 517 -17.90 32.93 -30.54
CA ASN A 517 -19.07 33.11 -31.42
C ASN A 517 -19.50 31.71 -31.89
N THR A 518 -20.51 31.15 -31.21
CA THR A 518 -20.93 29.76 -31.43
C THR A 518 -21.37 29.50 -32.87
N ALA A 519 -22.05 30.44 -33.52
CA ALA A 519 -22.48 30.32 -34.91
C ALA A 519 -21.29 30.29 -35.88
N ALA A 520 -20.34 31.21 -35.72
CA ALA A 520 -19.14 31.27 -36.55
C ALA A 520 -18.21 30.08 -36.33
N VAL A 521 -18.03 29.65 -35.06
CA VAL A 521 -17.22 28.47 -34.71
C VAL A 521 -17.88 27.20 -35.24
N SER A 522 -19.18 27.02 -35.10
CA SER A 522 -19.89 25.85 -35.62
C SER A 522 -19.73 25.71 -37.15
N SER A 523 -19.66 26.81 -37.88
CA SER A 523 -19.42 26.74 -39.32
C SER A 523 -18.06 26.17 -39.71
N LEU A 524 -17.04 26.27 -38.83
CA LEU A 524 -15.71 25.72 -39.05
C LEU A 524 -15.69 24.17 -38.94
N PHE A 525 -16.62 23.60 -38.21
CA PHE A 525 -16.68 22.13 -37.99
C PHE A 525 -17.44 21.39 -39.09
N GLY A 526 -18.16 22.11 -39.99
CA GLY A 526 -18.87 21.51 -41.13
C GLY A 526 -19.99 20.56 -40.70
N SER A 527 -20.10 19.39 -41.36
CA SER A 527 -21.12 18.38 -41.08
C SER A 527 -20.85 17.50 -39.82
N ARG A 528 -19.79 17.76 -39.09
CA ARG A 528 -19.53 17.07 -37.79
C ARG A 528 -20.47 17.70 -36.75
N THR A 529 -21.52 16.98 -36.38
CA THR A 529 -22.41 17.34 -35.28
C THR A 529 -21.66 17.32 -33.97
N MET A 530 -21.36 18.50 -33.44
CA MET A 530 -20.95 18.67 -32.07
C MET A 530 -22.13 19.10 -31.21
N ASN A 531 -22.32 18.45 -30.10
CA ASN A 531 -23.35 18.82 -29.13
C ASN A 531 -22.97 20.16 -28.48
N ALA A 532 -23.49 21.27 -29.04
CA ALA A 532 -23.27 22.62 -28.53
C ALA A 532 -23.74 22.80 -27.06
N CYS A 533 -24.58 21.89 -26.55
CA CYS A 533 -25.00 21.89 -25.15
C CYS A 533 -23.86 21.64 -24.18
N LEU A 534 -22.82 20.85 -24.55
CA LEU A 534 -21.68 20.57 -23.71
C LEU A 534 -20.82 21.81 -23.40
N LEU A 535 -20.81 22.80 -24.29
CA LEU A 535 -20.09 24.07 -24.10
C LEU A 535 -20.70 24.96 -23.00
N TYR A 536 -21.96 24.72 -22.63
CA TYR A 536 -22.67 25.52 -21.64
C TYR A 536 -22.67 24.94 -20.23
N THR A 537 -22.28 23.67 -20.05
CA THR A 537 -22.43 22.94 -18.79
C THR A 537 -21.11 22.68 -18.06
N SER A 538 -19.95 22.86 -18.72
CA SER A 538 -18.66 22.66 -18.09
C SER A 538 -17.90 23.95 -17.86
N PRO A 539 -17.41 24.24 -16.65
CA PRO A 539 -16.40 25.27 -16.46
C PRO A 539 -15.15 24.90 -17.29
N SER A 540 -14.60 25.87 -18.00
CA SER A 540 -13.42 25.67 -18.85
C SER A 540 -12.27 25.04 -18.05
N PRO A 541 -11.72 23.88 -18.45
CA PRO A 541 -10.70 23.19 -17.65
C PRO A 541 -9.28 23.69 -17.88
N ARG A 542 -9.03 24.74 -18.63
CA ARG A 542 -7.68 25.21 -18.89
C ARG A 542 -7.52 26.69 -18.59
N ASP A 543 -6.73 26.99 -17.55
CA ASP A 543 -5.90 28.17 -17.57
C ASP A 543 -4.97 28.02 -18.79
N LEU A 544 -5.30 28.69 -19.87
CA LEU A 544 -4.35 28.94 -20.95
C LEU A 544 -3.29 29.85 -20.36
N SER A 545 -2.28 29.26 -19.73
CA SER A 545 -1.01 29.94 -19.54
C SER A 545 -0.47 30.20 -20.92
N ALA A 546 -0.56 31.46 -21.32
CA ALA A 546 0.18 31.95 -22.47
C ALA A 546 1.66 31.72 -22.20
N SER A 547 2.29 30.80 -22.91
CA SER A 547 3.72 30.76 -23.16
C SER A 547 3.99 31.34 -24.54
#